data_6b58d455768c94198fb057e5173fb231
#
_entry.id   6b58d455768c94198fb057e5173fb231
#
_cell.length_a   1.000
_cell.length_b   1.000
_cell.length_c   1.000
_cell.angle_alpha   90.00
_cell.angle_beta   90.00
_cell.angle_gamma   90.00
#
_symmetry.space_group_name_H-M   'P 1'
#
loop_
_entity.id
_entity.type
_entity.pdbx_description
1 polymer ?
#
loop_
_entity_poly.entity_id
_entity_poly.type
_entity_poly.pdbx_seq_one_letter_code
_entity_poly.pdbx_strand_id
1 'polypeptide(L)'
;MYLDLQIYSGLGNIIAIVDSVRKDISIDSKIVLSLYENKGINFDQLIQILPPLSPENDFDVKIYNNDGSLALNCINGARCVSKFVEDNSLSAAKEIKVSTDGGLWHLKAKSNEQFSASFEVTSPIDQITLDFGEESLILDCINLGNPHGVTFQDKDSTINFVKIGKDLQES
;
A
#
# COMPACT_ATOMS: atom_id res chain seq x y z
N MET A 1 -8.06 -25.55 -1.62
CA MET A 1 -7.09 -24.72 -2.35
C MET A 1 -5.90 -24.51 -1.42
N TYR A 2 -4.70 -24.81 -1.85
CA TYR A 2 -3.49 -24.54 -1.09
C TYR A 2 -2.96 -23.18 -1.55
N LEU A 3 -2.99 -22.20 -0.65
CA LEU A 3 -2.51 -20.84 -0.92
C LEU A 3 -1.15 -20.68 -0.25
N ASP A 4 -0.14 -20.34 -1.04
CA ASP A 4 1.21 -20.05 -0.57
C ASP A 4 1.30 -18.54 -0.28
N LEU A 5 1.31 -18.20 1.01
CA LEU A 5 1.40 -16.84 1.51
C LEU A 5 2.77 -16.58 2.09
N GLN A 6 3.42 -15.53 1.64
CA GLN A 6 4.65 -15.04 2.26
C GLN A 6 4.37 -13.74 3.01
N ILE A 7 4.87 -13.65 4.23
CA ILE A 7 4.64 -12.49 5.11
C ILE A 7 5.88 -11.62 5.17
N TYR A 8 5.70 -10.34 4.92
CA TYR A 8 6.72 -9.30 4.99
C TYR A 8 6.33 -8.21 5.98
N SER A 9 7.32 -7.45 6.43
CA SER A 9 7.07 -6.24 7.23
C SER A 9 7.66 -5.02 6.56
N GLY A 10 6.82 -4.03 6.31
CA GLY A 10 7.22 -2.74 5.73
C GLY A 10 6.90 -1.60 6.67
N LEU A 11 7.89 -1.08 7.44
CA LEU A 11 7.74 0.01 8.39
C LEU A 11 6.59 -0.19 9.40
N GLY A 12 6.47 -1.41 9.92
CA GLY A 12 5.45 -1.77 10.91
C GLY A 12 4.17 -2.36 10.31
N ASN A 13 3.87 -2.17 9.02
CA ASN A 13 2.79 -2.89 8.37
C ASN A 13 3.18 -4.34 8.08
N ILE A 14 2.26 -5.25 8.35
CA ILE A 14 2.39 -6.67 8.03
C ILE A 14 1.71 -6.90 6.67
N ILE A 15 2.49 -7.31 5.68
CA ILE A 15 2.04 -7.49 4.30
C ILE A 15 2.09 -8.97 3.93
N ALA A 16 0.93 -9.55 3.64
CA ALA A 16 0.84 -10.89 3.05
C ALA A 16 0.95 -10.78 1.52
N ILE A 17 1.81 -11.58 0.89
CA ILE A 17 2.01 -11.55 -0.57
C ILE A 17 1.71 -12.93 -1.16
N VAL A 18 0.97 -12.94 -2.28
CA VAL A 18 0.61 -14.12 -3.07
C VAL A 18 1.17 -14.01 -4.47
N ASP A 19 1.84 -15.08 -4.92
CA ASP A 19 2.33 -15.23 -6.30
C ASP A 19 1.22 -15.77 -7.21
N SER A 20 0.65 -14.90 -8.03
CA SER A 20 -0.26 -15.28 -9.11
C SER A 20 0.38 -15.12 -10.51
N VAL A 21 1.71 -14.91 -10.58
CA VAL A 21 2.44 -14.88 -11.85
C VAL A 21 2.69 -16.31 -12.34
N ARG A 22 3.16 -17.18 -11.43
CA ARG A 22 3.51 -18.59 -11.75
C ARG A 22 2.36 -19.57 -11.50
N LYS A 23 1.37 -19.14 -10.73
CA LYS A 23 0.19 -19.96 -10.38
C LYS A 23 -1.06 -19.16 -10.71
N ASP A 24 -1.97 -19.76 -11.44
CA ASP A 24 -3.29 -19.16 -11.71
C ASP A 24 -4.15 -19.22 -10.43
N ILE A 25 -4.00 -18.21 -9.58
CA ILE A 25 -4.72 -18.07 -8.32
C ILE A 25 -5.60 -16.84 -8.42
N SER A 26 -6.89 -17.03 -8.23
CA SER A 26 -7.85 -15.93 -8.10
C SER A 26 -8.04 -15.60 -6.61
N ILE A 27 -7.84 -14.34 -6.25
CA ILE A 27 -8.10 -13.80 -4.91
C ILE A 27 -9.30 -12.87 -5.00
N ASP A 28 -10.23 -13.02 -4.06
CA ASP A 28 -11.36 -12.12 -3.87
C ASP A 28 -11.49 -11.73 -2.39
N SER A 29 -12.37 -10.78 -2.10
CA SER A 29 -12.64 -10.29 -0.74
C SER A 29 -13.00 -11.40 0.25
N LYS A 30 -13.72 -12.44 -0.20
CA LYS A 30 -14.13 -13.57 0.67
C LYS A 30 -12.93 -14.42 1.08
N ILE A 31 -12.00 -14.63 0.16
CA ILE A 31 -10.75 -15.35 0.44
C ILE A 31 -9.92 -14.56 1.45
N VAL A 32 -9.78 -13.24 1.26
CA VAL A 32 -9.02 -12.37 2.17
C VAL A 32 -9.61 -12.42 3.58
N LEU A 33 -10.93 -12.22 3.73
CA LEU A 33 -11.62 -12.32 5.00
C LEU A 33 -11.44 -13.71 5.64
N SER A 34 -11.56 -14.77 4.86
CA SER A 34 -11.37 -16.15 5.36
C SER A 34 -9.96 -16.39 5.88
N LEU A 35 -8.93 -15.80 5.26
CA LEU A 35 -7.55 -15.90 5.71
C LEU A 35 -7.34 -15.16 7.03
N TYR A 36 -7.86 -13.96 7.13
CA TYR A 36 -7.68 -13.10 8.30
C TYR A 36 -8.48 -13.61 9.51
N GLU A 37 -9.79 -13.86 9.34
CA GLU A 37 -10.69 -14.23 10.43
C GLU A 37 -10.60 -15.70 10.81
N ASN A 38 -10.65 -16.62 9.82
CA ASN A 38 -10.80 -18.04 10.08
C ASN A 38 -9.48 -18.79 10.20
N LYS A 39 -8.41 -18.29 9.58
CA LYS A 39 -7.08 -18.91 9.64
C LYS A 39 -6.18 -18.28 10.68
N GLY A 40 -6.58 -17.12 11.22
CA GLY A 40 -5.78 -16.37 12.20
C GLY A 40 -4.45 -15.87 11.63
N ILE A 41 -4.38 -15.65 10.31
CA ILE A 41 -3.20 -15.10 9.66
C ILE A 41 -3.25 -13.59 9.82
N ASN A 42 -2.40 -13.05 10.68
CA ASN A 42 -2.36 -11.62 10.94
C ASN A 42 -1.62 -10.90 9.80
N PHE A 43 -2.30 -9.97 9.14
CA PHE A 43 -1.74 -9.03 8.16
C PHE A 43 -2.61 -7.75 8.13
N ASP A 44 -1.99 -6.63 7.77
CA ASP A 44 -2.71 -5.36 7.54
C ASP A 44 -3.27 -5.33 6.12
N GLN A 45 -2.49 -5.82 5.16
CA GLN A 45 -2.88 -5.90 3.75
C GLN A 45 -2.38 -7.18 3.10
N LEU A 46 -3.14 -7.66 2.10
CA LEU A 46 -2.74 -8.72 1.20
C LEU A 46 -2.48 -8.13 -0.19
N ILE A 47 -1.31 -8.44 -0.76
CA ILE A 47 -0.94 -8.03 -2.12
C ILE A 47 -0.86 -9.28 -3.00
N GLN A 48 -1.65 -9.32 -4.05
CA GLN A 48 -1.60 -10.31 -5.09
C GLN A 48 -0.73 -9.80 -6.24
N ILE A 49 0.36 -10.50 -6.58
CA ILE A 49 1.21 -10.18 -7.73
C ILE A 49 0.71 -10.96 -8.94
N LEU A 50 0.49 -10.26 -10.04
CA LEU A 50 -0.12 -10.74 -11.28
C LEU A 50 0.84 -10.55 -12.47
N PRO A 51 0.69 -11.34 -13.55
CA PRO A 51 1.32 -11.00 -14.81
C PRO A 51 0.89 -9.60 -15.29
N PRO A 52 1.78 -8.86 -15.97
CA PRO A 52 1.45 -7.52 -16.43
C PRO A 52 0.37 -7.54 -17.52
N LEU A 53 -0.59 -6.62 -17.43
CA LEU A 53 -1.60 -6.39 -18.49
C LEU A 53 -1.03 -5.52 -19.62
N SER A 54 -0.05 -4.65 -19.31
CA SER A 54 0.67 -3.83 -20.28
C SER A 54 2.11 -4.32 -20.43
N PRO A 55 2.63 -4.44 -21.68
CA PRO A 55 4.02 -4.84 -21.92
C PRO A 55 5.07 -3.85 -21.40
N GLU A 56 4.65 -2.66 -20.99
CA GLU A 56 5.53 -1.63 -20.42
C GLU A 56 5.80 -1.85 -18.92
N ASN A 57 5.02 -2.73 -18.28
CA ASN A 57 5.15 -3.08 -16.88
C ASN A 57 5.77 -4.47 -16.72
N ASP A 58 6.41 -4.72 -15.58
CA ASP A 58 6.94 -6.04 -15.23
C ASP A 58 5.87 -6.88 -14.52
N PHE A 59 5.03 -6.25 -13.71
CA PHE A 59 3.95 -6.87 -12.95
C PHE A 59 2.77 -5.93 -12.77
N ASP A 60 1.60 -6.52 -12.52
CA ASP A 60 0.46 -5.83 -11.94
C ASP A 60 0.24 -6.34 -10.51
N VAL A 61 -0.36 -5.53 -9.65
CA VAL A 61 -0.75 -5.94 -8.31
C VAL A 61 -2.17 -5.52 -7.98
N LYS A 62 -2.85 -6.36 -7.20
CA LYS A 62 -4.08 -6.02 -6.49
C LYS A 62 -3.82 -6.00 -5.01
N ILE A 63 -4.35 -4.99 -4.33
CA ILE A 63 -4.12 -4.74 -2.92
C ILE A 63 -5.45 -4.85 -2.18
N TYR A 64 -5.49 -5.66 -1.14
CA TYR A 64 -6.66 -5.86 -0.30
C TYR A 64 -6.32 -5.47 1.14
N ASN A 65 -7.18 -4.73 1.79
CA ASN A 65 -7.15 -4.56 3.24
C ASN A 65 -7.59 -5.87 3.94
N ASN A 66 -7.28 -6.01 5.20
CA ASN A 66 -7.63 -7.20 5.98
C ASN A 66 -9.15 -7.43 6.12
N ASP A 67 -9.97 -6.40 5.90
CA ASP A 67 -11.43 -6.46 5.82
C ASP A 67 -11.97 -6.89 4.44
N GLY A 68 -11.08 -7.23 3.51
CA GLY A 68 -11.41 -7.66 2.15
C GLY A 68 -11.72 -6.52 1.18
N SER A 69 -11.70 -5.27 1.60
CA SER A 69 -11.85 -4.12 0.69
C SER A 69 -10.60 -3.93 -0.17
N LEU A 70 -10.78 -3.39 -1.39
CA LEU A 70 -9.66 -3.05 -2.27
C LEU A 70 -9.02 -1.73 -1.82
N ALA A 71 -7.69 -1.72 -1.81
CA ALA A 71 -6.90 -0.51 -1.65
C ALA A 71 -6.24 -0.13 -2.98
N LEU A 72 -6.27 1.16 -3.30
CA LEU A 72 -5.69 1.67 -4.55
C LEU A 72 -4.16 1.67 -4.51
N ASN A 73 -3.58 1.91 -3.33
CA ASN A 73 -2.13 2.03 -3.18
C ASN A 73 -1.67 1.59 -1.78
N CYS A 74 -0.42 1.12 -1.68
CA CYS A 74 0.25 0.79 -0.43
C CYS A 74 1.75 1.06 -0.53
N ILE A 75 2.19 2.24 -0.10
CA ILE A 75 3.60 2.67 -0.19
C ILE A 75 4.54 1.74 0.58
N ASN A 76 4.12 1.25 1.76
CA ASN A 76 4.91 0.30 2.55
C ASN A 76 4.98 -1.07 1.87
N GLY A 77 3.86 -1.51 1.29
CA GLY A 77 3.76 -2.76 0.55
C GLY A 77 4.61 -2.78 -0.73
N ALA A 78 4.78 -1.64 -1.39
CA ALA A 78 5.61 -1.54 -2.60
C ALA A 78 7.05 -2.05 -2.39
N ARG A 79 7.66 -1.73 -1.23
CA ARG A 79 8.99 -2.25 -0.88
C ARG A 79 8.98 -3.73 -0.56
N CYS A 80 7.91 -4.21 0.06
CA CYS A 80 7.72 -5.64 0.32
C CYS A 80 7.58 -6.42 -1.00
N VAL A 81 6.89 -5.86 -1.99
CA VAL A 81 6.79 -6.43 -3.35
C VAL A 81 8.17 -6.51 -4.01
N SER A 82 8.98 -5.46 -3.91
CA SER A 82 10.35 -5.49 -4.45
C SER A 82 11.20 -6.62 -3.84
N LYS A 83 11.13 -6.78 -2.51
CA LYS A 83 11.82 -7.87 -1.79
C LYS A 83 11.27 -9.23 -2.19
N PHE A 84 9.95 -9.38 -2.29
CA PHE A 84 9.31 -10.62 -2.71
C PHE A 84 9.75 -11.06 -4.10
N VAL A 85 9.81 -10.13 -5.07
CA VAL A 85 10.26 -10.41 -6.45
C VAL A 85 11.69 -10.92 -6.45
N GLU A 86 12.58 -10.33 -5.64
CA GLU A 86 13.97 -10.78 -5.48
C GLU A 86 14.05 -12.15 -4.84
N ASP A 87 13.41 -12.38 -3.68
CA ASP A 87 13.46 -13.63 -2.92
C ASP A 87 12.94 -14.81 -3.72
N ASN A 88 11.93 -14.57 -4.56
CA ASN A 88 11.32 -15.62 -5.38
C ASN A 88 11.89 -15.69 -6.80
N SER A 89 12.91 -14.87 -7.11
CA SER A 89 13.55 -14.83 -8.44
C SER A 89 12.52 -14.65 -9.58
N LEU A 90 11.52 -13.80 -9.38
CA LEU A 90 10.50 -13.51 -10.40
C LEU A 90 11.04 -12.61 -11.52
N SER A 91 12.03 -11.79 -11.21
CA SER A 91 12.77 -10.96 -12.17
C SER A 91 14.24 -10.87 -11.76
N ALA A 92 15.13 -10.85 -12.75
CA ALA A 92 16.55 -10.56 -12.56
C ALA A 92 16.85 -9.04 -12.62
N ALA A 93 15.88 -8.23 -13.02
CA ALA A 93 16.04 -6.79 -13.11
C ALA A 93 16.12 -6.16 -11.72
N LYS A 94 17.05 -5.21 -11.55
CA LYS A 94 17.16 -4.44 -10.30
C LYS A 94 16.14 -3.31 -10.19
N GLU A 95 15.55 -2.92 -11.30
CA GLU A 95 14.51 -1.91 -11.40
C GLU A 95 13.32 -2.53 -12.12
N ILE A 96 12.14 -2.44 -11.52
CA ILE A 96 10.90 -2.99 -12.06
C ILE A 96 9.78 -1.96 -11.96
N LYS A 97 8.86 -2.05 -12.93
CA LYS A 97 7.63 -1.25 -12.96
C LYS A 97 6.45 -2.13 -12.59
N VAL A 98 5.69 -1.69 -11.60
CA VAL A 98 4.53 -2.42 -11.10
C VAL A 98 3.31 -1.53 -11.15
N SER A 99 2.28 -1.97 -11.87
CA SER A 99 1.00 -1.26 -11.97
C SER A 99 0.09 -1.64 -10.81
N THR A 100 -0.64 -0.64 -10.31
CA THR A 100 -1.69 -0.78 -9.29
C THR A 100 -2.94 -0.03 -9.73
N ASP A 101 -4.06 -0.24 -9.07
CA ASP A 101 -5.27 0.55 -9.32
C ASP A 101 -5.10 2.05 -8.97
N GLY A 102 -4.11 2.39 -8.15
CA GLY A 102 -3.78 3.76 -7.74
C GLY A 102 -2.62 4.42 -8.50
N GLY A 103 -2.02 3.72 -9.47
CA GLY A 103 -0.93 4.26 -10.28
C GLY A 103 0.28 3.33 -10.42
N LEU A 104 1.36 3.86 -10.93
CA LEU A 104 2.56 3.10 -11.26
C LEU A 104 3.62 3.22 -10.15
N TRP A 105 4.16 2.09 -9.76
CA TRP A 105 5.31 2.01 -8.87
C TRP A 105 6.59 1.79 -9.67
N HIS A 106 7.61 2.56 -9.40
CA HIS A 106 8.97 2.29 -9.83
C HIS A 106 9.76 1.74 -8.65
N LEU A 107 10.06 0.46 -8.67
CA LEU A 107 10.71 -0.25 -7.59
C LEU A 107 12.16 -0.52 -7.94
N LYS A 108 13.07 -0.33 -6.97
CA LYS A 108 14.48 -0.56 -7.17
C LYS A 108 15.10 -1.30 -5.99
N ALA A 109 15.69 -2.45 -6.29
CA ALA A 109 16.57 -3.16 -5.36
C ALA A 109 17.94 -2.46 -5.32
N LYS A 110 18.35 -2.06 -4.13
CA LYS A 110 19.67 -1.47 -3.86
C LYS A 110 20.60 -2.53 -3.25
N SER A 111 21.88 -2.18 -3.07
CA SER A 111 22.79 -3.02 -2.29
C SER A 111 22.34 -3.11 -0.81
N ASN A 112 22.69 -4.20 -0.13
CA ASN A 112 22.45 -4.41 1.30
C ASN A 112 20.97 -4.53 1.69
N GLU A 113 20.17 -5.29 0.95
CA GLU A 113 18.76 -5.55 1.25
C GLU A 113 17.89 -4.28 1.42
N GLN A 114 18.29 -3.21 0.77
CA GLN A 114 17.53 -1.97 0.73
C GLN A 114 16.70 -1.90 -0.55
N PHE A 115 15.45 -1.50 -0.39
CA PHE A 115 14.50 -1.34 -1.49
C PHE A 115 13.94 0.08 -1.48
N SER A 116 13.90 0.71 -2.65
CA SER A 116 13.24 1.99 -2.82
C SER A 116 12.03 1.84 -3.74
N ALA A 117 11.01 2.62 -3.43
CA ALA A 117 9.84 2.77 -4.26
C ALA A 117 9.64 4.27 -4.55
N SER A 118 9.33 4.60 -5.79
CA SER A 118 8.92 5.93 -6.21
C SER A 118 7.59 5.85 -6.95
N PHE A 119 6.82 6.92 -6.81
CA PHE A 119 5.45 7.05 -7.31
C PHE A 119 5.30 8.38 -8.01
N GLU A 120 4.43 8.41 -8.99
CA GLU A 120 4.03 9.68 -9.60
C GLU A 120 2.95 10.35 -8.76
N VAL A 121 3.13 11.63 -8.49
CA VAL A 121 2.10 12.47 -7.88
C VAL A 121 1.18 12.94 -9.00
N THR A 122 -0.07 12.49 -8.98
CA THR A 122 -1.03 12.70 -10.09
C THR A 122 -1.85 13.98 -9.99
N SER A 123 -1.78 14.69 -8.86
CA SER A 123 -2.51 15.94 -8.66
C SER A 123 -1.64 17.02 -8.02
N PRO A 124 -1.93 18.31 -8.28
CA PRO A 124 -1.33 19.37 -7.51
C PRO A 124 -1.69 19.22 -6.03
N ILE A 125 -0.85 19.79 -5.17
CA ILE A 125 -1.15 19.87 -3.74
C ILE A 125 -2.18 20.99 -3.56
N ASP A 126 -3.36 20.64 -3.08
CA ASP A 126 -4.39 21.60 -2.68
C ASP A 126 -4.35 21.78 -1.16
N GLN A 127 -4.73 22.97 -0.69
CA GLN A 127 -4.75 23.26 0.73
C GLN A 127 -6.18 23.46 1.21
N ILE A 128 -6.55 22.77 2.28
CA ILE A 128 -7.84 22.96 2.95
C ILE A 128 -7.63 23.38 4.39
N THR A 129 -8.55 24.20 4.88
CA THR A 129 -8.61 24.56 6.30
C THR A 129 -9.80 23.86 6.94
N LEU A 130 -9.54 23.17 8.04
CA LEU A 130 -10.57 22.50 8.82
C LEU A 130 -10.70 23.19 10.17
N ASP A 131 -11.92 23.59 10.53
CA ASP A 131 -12.22 24.27 11.79
C ASP A 131 -12.76 23.28 12.82
N PHE A 132 -12.13 23.26 14.00
CA PHE A 132 -12.50 22.41 15.14
C PHE A 132 -12.80 23.28 16.37
N GLY A 133 -13.89 24.03 16.33
CA GLY A 133 -14.27 24.96 17.38
C GLY A 133 -13.42 26.23 17.35
N GLU A 134 -12.57 26.47 18.32
CA GLU A 134 -11.67 27.63 18.37
C GLU A 134 -10.33 27.39 17.66
N GLU A 135 -10.05 26.15 17.24
CA GLU A 135 -8.82 25.76 16.56
C GLU A 135 -9.08 25.50 15.07
N SER A 136 -8.13 25.86 14.21
CA SER A 136 -8.14 25.51 12.80
C SER A 136 -6.90 24.74 12.42
N LEU A 137 -7.05 23.78 11.51
CA LEU A 137 -5.98 22.94 11.00
C LEU A 137 -5.85 23.12 9.48
N ILE A 138 -4.69 23.46 9.03
CA ILE A 138 -4.37 23.51 7.60
C ILE A 138 -3.83 22.15 7.17
N LEU A 139 -4.44 21.55 6.16
CA LEU A 139 -4.02 20.31 5.54
C LEU A 139 -3.56 20.56 4.10
N ASP A 140 -2.37 20.12 3.78
CA ASP A 140 -1.90 19.96 2.40
C ASP A 140 -2.44 18.63 1.87
N CYS A 141 -3.37 18.70 0.91
CA CYS A 141 -4.02 17.53 0.31
C CYS A 141 -3.24 17.04 -0.90
N ILE A 142 -2.85 15.79 -0.89
CA ILE A 142 -2.10 15.15 -1.98
C ILE A 142 -2.74 13.80 -2.34
N ASN A 143 -2.79 13.50 -3.64
CA ASN A 143 -3.24 12.19 -4.12
C ASN A 143 -2.05 11.36 -4.59
N LEU A 144 -1.84 10.24 -3.91
CA LEU A 144 -0.81 9.22 -4.21
C LEU A 144 -1.45 7.91 -4.71
N GLY A 145 -2.58 8.01 -5.42
CA GLY A 145 -3.45 6.88 -5.75
C GLY A 145 -4.60 6.73 -4.73
N ASN A 146 -4.42 7.25 -3.53
CA ASN A 146 -5.44 7.49 -2.52
C ASN A 146 -5.22 8.89 -1.90
N PRO A 147 -6.29 9.56 -1.43
CA PRO A 147 -6.17 10.90 -0.87
C PRO A 147 -5.46 10.90 0.48
N HIS A 148 -4.58 11.87 0.67
CA HIS A 148 -3.87 12.12 1.92
C HIS A 148 -4.01 13.57 2.32
N GLY A 149 -4.22 13.85 3.63
CA GLY A 149 -4.10 15.16 4.23
C GLY A 149 -2.86 15.20 5.13
N VAL A 150 -1.96 16.12 4.86
CA VAL A 150 -0.70 16.27 5.59
C VAL A 150 -0.69 17.62 6.30
N THR A 151 -0.36 17.62 7.59
CA THR A 151 -0.15 18.85 8.34
C THR A 151 1.19 18.81 9.07
N PHE A 152 1.83 19.98 9.17
CA PHE A 152 3.02 20.17 9.97
C PHE A 152 2.65 20.98 11.21
N GLN A 153 3.03 20.48 12.36
CA GLN A 153 2.73 21.09 13.64
C GLN A 153 3.98 21.30 14.48
N ASP A 154 3.98 22.31 15.31
CA ASP A 154 5.02 22.51 16.31
C ASP A 154 4.94 21.43 17.38
N LYS A 155 6.09 21.14 18.01
CA LYS A 155 6.19 20.11 19.06
C LYS A 155 5.30 20.41 20.28
N ASP A 156 5.01 21.68 20.51
CA ASP A 156 4.22 22.19 21.64
C ASP A 156 2.73 22.33 21.30
N SER A 157 2.29 21.82 20.15
CA SER A 157 0.89 21.84 19.74
C SER A 157 0.02 21.07 20.74
N THR A 158 -1.08 21.70 21.17
CA THR A 158 -2.09 21.09 22.09
C THR A 158 -3.15 20.29 21.35
N ILE A 159 -3.09 20.23 20.03
CA ILE A 159 -4.07 19.60 19.16
C ILE A 159 -4.16 18.09 19.41
N ASN A 160 -5.34 17.58 19.65
CA ASN A 160 -5.58 16.14 19.81
C ASN A 160 -5.78 15.47 18.45
N PHE A 161 -4.67 15.08 17.80
CA PHE A 161 -4.70 14.45 16.48
C PHE A 161 -5.47 13.13 16.41
N VAL A 162 -5.55 12.36 17.52
CA VAL A 162 -6.31 11.11 17.55
C VAL A 162 -7.81 11.40 17.43
N LYS A 163 -8.28 12.45 18.10
CA LYS A 163 -9.70 12.87 18.02
C LYS A 163 -10.01 13.39 16.62
N ILE A 164 -9.19 14.32 16.11
CA ILE A 164 -9.38 14.91 14.77
C ILE A 164 -9.35 13.83 13.68
N GLY A 165 -8.40 12.90 13.75
CA GLY A 165 -8.31 11.81 12.79
C GLY A 165 -9.55 10.92 12.76
N LYS A 166 -10.19 10.67 13.92
CA LYS A 166 -11.45 9.94 13.99
C LYS A 166 -12.59 10.73 13.38
N ASP A 167 -12.72 12.00 13.76
CA ASP A 167 -13.79 12.88 13.27
C ASP A 167 -13.73 13.04 11.74
N LEU A 168 -12.51 13.06 11.16
CA LEU A 168 -12.31 13.14 9.70
C LEU A 168 -12.61 11.83 8.97
N GLN A 169 -12.46 10.67 9.62
CA GLN A 169 -12.77 9.37 9.02
C GLN A 169 -14.26 9.04 9.06
N GLU A 170 -15.00 9.69 9.93
CA GLU A 170 -16.45 9.51 10.10
C GLU A 170 -17.28 10.52 9.31
N SER A 171 -16.66 11.55 8.69
CA SER A 171 -17.30 12.60 7.89
C SER A 171 -17.29 12.26 6.40
#